data_c34c88099a35cc3671fa83b0c0a8770f
#
_entry.id   c34c88099a35cc3671fa83b0c0a8770f
#
_cell.length_a   1.000
_cell.length_b   1.000
_cell.length_c   1.000
_cell.angle_alpha   90.00
_cell.angle_beta   90.00
_cell.angle_gamma   90.00
#
_symmetry.space_group_name_H-M   'P 1'
#
loop_
_entity.id
_entity.type
_entity.pdbx_description
1 polymer ?
#
loop_
_entity_poly.entity_id
_entity_poly.type
_entity_poly.pdbx_seq_one_letter_code
_entity_poly.pdbx_strand_id
1 'polypeptide(L)'
;MPPVNALRHTEADVSDYCTCGAELPPDARFCHKCGKPQRDEPLFVDEPPAAPPLPPPVAAPVPIGFRNPLAFRIGFLSALAALLLTLLLSPGFPVWLTAAGFLGVYVYRVRSGESLSTRSGARMGWLTGLLTFFVSSLPVAWACVEEVTGPDHASRMRQQLSSWAVPAAMQNQMIAFMQTPLGVASQVLSSLVMLFVMMTVLALLGGVVAAKVLGRKQPAPTGPVPPTGS
;
A
#
# COMPACT_ATOMS: atom_id res chain seq x y z
N MET A 1 31.32 -25.55 -21.10
CA MET A 1 32.00 -26.37 -20.08
C MET A 1 33.48 -26.07 -20.15
N PRO A 2 34.07 -25.33 -19.21
CA PRO A 2 35.51 -25.18 -19.12
C PRO A 2 36.07 -26.32 -18.26
N PRO A 3 37.34 -26.75 -18.50
CA PRO A 3 37.94 -27.90 -17.84
C PRO A 3 38.32 -27.58 -16.40
N VAL A 4 38.07 -28.56 -15.54
CA VAL A 4 38.43 -28.58 -14.12
C VAL A 4 39.97 -28.64 -14.04
N ASN A 5 40.61 -27.55 -13.69
CA ASN A 5 42.05 -27.48 -13.46
C ASN A 5 42.39 -28.27 -12.17
N ALA A 6 43.10 -29.36 -12.35
CA ALA A 6 43.63 -30.16 -11.29
C ALA A 6 44.51 -29.31 -10.37
N LEU A 7 44.11 -29.16 -9.13
CA LEU A 7 44.97 -28.69 -8.04
C LEU A 7 46.11 -29.70 -7.86
N ARG A 8 47.30 -29.38 -8.39
CA ARG A 8 48.51 -30.06 -8.02
C ARG A 8 48.77 -29.74 -6.54
N HIS A 9 48.60 -30.74 -5.72
CA HIS A 9 49.23 -30.74 -4.41
C HIS A 9 50.71 -30.73 -4.62
N THR A 10 51.37 -29.61 -4.40
CA THR A 10 52.80 -29.54 -4.20
C THR A 10 53.11 -30.31 -2.93
N GLU A 11 53.65 -31.55 -3.07
CA GLU A 11 54.25 -32.26 -1.97
C GLU A 11 55.31 -31.31 -1.40
N ALA A 12 55.08 -30.87 -0.16
CA ALA A 12 56.05 -30.12 0.60
C ALA A 12 57.27 -31.01 0.78
N ASP A 13 58.40 -30.52 0.25
CA ASP A 13 59.71 -31.17 0.38
C ASP A 13 60.05 -31.34 1.88
N VAL A 14 59.85 -32.57 2.39
CA VAL A 14 60.10 -32.91 3.79
C VAL A 14 61.58 -33.11 3.87
N SER A 15 62.37 -32.17 4.42
CA SER A 15 63.79 -32.36 4.63
C SER A 15 64.04 -33.46 5.67
N ASP A 16 64.83 -34.48 5.28
CA ASP A 16 65.15 -35.60 6.13
C ASP A 16 66.03 -35.19 7.33
N TYR A 17 66.48 -33.92 7.40
CA TYR A 17 67.38 -33.39 8.45
C TYR A 17 66.84 -32.07 9.02
N CYS A 18 66.84 -31.97 10.36
CA CYS A 18 66.59 -30.73 11.04
C CYS A 18 67.76 -29.74 10.89
N THR A 19 67.46 -28.42 11.01
CA THR A 19 68.52 -27.37 11.04
C THR A 19 69.49 -27.52 12.16
N CYS A 20 69.28 -28.38 13.17
CA CYS A 20 70.23 -28.74 14.20
C CYS A 20 71.11 -29.97 13.85
N GLY A 21 70.97 -30.52 12.62
CA GLY A 21 71.74 -31.67 12.13
C GLY A 21 71.20 -33.04 12.58
N ALA A 22 70.04 -33.12 13.20
CA ALA A 22 69.45 -34.41 13.59
C ALA A 22 68.68 -34.97 12.41
N GLU A 23 68.79 -36.26 12.13
CA GLU A 23 68.04 -37.02 11.18
C GLU A 23 66.62 -37.18 11.69
N LEU A 24 65.59 -36.91 10.81
CA LEU A 24 64.19 -36.90 11.15
C LEU A 24 63.51 -38.08 10.50
N PRO A 25 62.62 -38.80 11.22
CA PRO A 25 61.72 -39.76 10.58
C PRO A 25 60.77 -39.03 9.66
N PRO A 26 60.23 -39.67 8.59
CA PRO A 26 59.46 -39.02 7.53
C PRO A 26 58.10 -38.42 7.99
N ASP A 27 57.68 -38.78 9.19
CA ASP A 27 56.41 -38.32 9.82
C ASP A 27 56.64 -37.44 11.06
N ALA A 28 57.91 -37.03 11.35
CA ALA A 28 58.21 -36.25 12.52
C ALA A 28 57.61 -34.85 12.48
N ARG A 29 56.73 -34.55 13.45
CA ARG A 29 56.16 -33.21 13.65
C ARG A 29 57.09 -32.26 14.37
N PHE A 30 57.95 -32.80 15.23
CA PHE A 30 58.91 -32.04 16.00
C PHE A 30 60.26 -32.76 15.99
N CYS A 31 61.39 -32.01 16.00
CA CYS A 31 62.70 -32.57 16.13
C CYS A 31 62.91 -33.10 17.56
N HIS A 32 63.27 -34.38 17.71
CA HIS A 32 63.54 -35.02 19.00
C HIS A 32 64.70 -34.44 19.77
N LYS A 33 65.64 -33.73 19.08
CA LYS A 33 66.87 -33.18 19.65
C LYS A 33 66.72 -31.72 20.08
N CYS A 34 66.04 -30.86 19.31
CA CYS A 34 65.88 -29.44 19.58
C CYS A 34 64.44 -28.94 19.78
N GLY A 35 63.42 -29.80 19.60
CA GLY A 35 62.02 -29.46 19.79
C GLY A 35 61.41 -28.56 18.70
N LYS A 36 62.12 -28.18 17.65
CA LYS A 36 61.63 -27.31 16.61
C LYS A 36 60.58 -28.02 15.78
N PRO A 37 59.43 -27.38 15.51
CA PRO A 37 58.40 -27.92 14.62
C PRO A 37 58.96 -28.05 13.22
N GLN A 38 58.69 -29.18 12.55
CA GLN A 38 59.18 -29.52 11.22
C GLN A 38 58.14 -29.42 10.12
N ARG A 39 56.84 -29.31 10.52
CA ARG A 39 55.73 -29.03 9.61
C ARG A 39 55.07 -27.76 10.06
N ASP A 40 54.85 -26.85 9.14
CA ASP A 40 53.95 -25.74 9.32
C ASP A 40 52.52 -26.32 9.24
N GLU A 41 52.05 -26.85 10.38
CA GLU A 41 50.61 -27.12 10.47
C GLU A 41 49.92 -25.78 10.23
N PRO A 42 48.96 -25.71 9.27
CA PRO A 42 48.17 -24.51 9.18
C PRO A 42 47.49 -24.32 10.56
N LEU A 43 47.87 -23.25 11.25
CA LEU A 43 47.17 -22.82 12.46
C LEU A 43 45.70 -22.93 12.11
N PHE A 44 44.94 -23.71 12.88
CA PHE A 44 43.49 -23.67 12.78
C PHE A 44 43.12 -22.20 12.97
N VAL A 45 42.96 -21.50 11.85
CA VAL A 45 42.31 -20.22 11.86
C VAL A 45 40.92 -20.57 12.35
N ASP A 46 40.62 -20.24 13.60
CA ASP A 46 39.27 -20.31 14.10
C ASP A 46 38.43 -19.51 13.10
N GLU A 47 37.82 -20.24 12.18
CA GLU A 47 36.91 -19.63 11.20
C GLU A 47 35.85 -18.89 12.05
N PRO A 48 35.75 -17.55 11.94
CA PRO A 48 34.85 -16.81 12.78
C PRO A 48 33.48 -17.47 12.64
N PRO A 49 32.76 -17.73 13.75
CA PRO A 49 31.47 -18.44 13.72
C PRO A 49 30.63 -17.87 12.57
N ALA A 50 30.24 -18.76 11.68
CA ALA A 50 29.45 -18.38 10.49
C ALA A 50 28.39 -17.38 10.90
N ALA A 51 28.42 -16.19 10.31
CA ALA A 51 27.44 -15.15 10.63
C ALA A 51 26.04 -15.78 10.53
N PRO A 52 25.17 -15.54 11.52
CA PRO A 52 23.83 -16.12 11.50
C PRO A 52 23.19 -15.80 10.14
N PRO A 53 22.51 -16.77 9.51
CA PRO A 53 21.90 -16.57 8.20
C PRO A 53 21.04 -15.31 8.23
N LEU A 54 21.29 -14.41 7.29
CA LEU A 54 20.51 -13.17 7.16
C LEU A 54 19.03 -13.54 7.13
N PRO A 55 18.19 -12.88 7.94
CA PRO A 55 16.76 -13.13 7.90
C PRO A 55 16.28 -12.96 6.45
N PRO A 56 15.37 -13.83 5.97
CA PRO A 56 14.87 -13.75 4.61
C PRO A 56 14.36 -12.31 4.35
N PRO A 57 14.63 -11.74 3.17
CA PRO A 57 14.21 -10.38 2.86
C PRO A 57 12.71 -10.27 3.10
N VAL A 58 12.32 -9.39 4.02
CA VAL A 58 10.92 -9.10 4.31
C VAL A 58 10.31 -8.61 3.01
N ALA A 59 9.35 -9.37 2.48
CA ALA A 59 8.68 -9.01 1.23
C ALA A 59 8.14 -7.58 1.34
N ALA A 60 8.50 -6.72 0.38
CA ALA A 60 8.05 -5.35 0.39
C ALA A 60 6.51 -5.31 0.42
N PRO A 61 5.90 -4.47 1.26
CA PRO A 61 4.45 -4.40 1.38
C PRO A 61 3.81 -4.07 0.03
N VAL A 62 2.80 -4.84 -0.36
CA VAL A 62 2.11 -4.67 -1.64
C VAL A 62 1.44 -3.28 -1.63
N PRO A 63 1.70 -2.43 -2.63
CA PRO A 63 1.13 -1.09 -2.66
C PRO A 63 -0.40 -1.13 -2.67
N ILE A 64 -1.02 -0.20 -1.92
CA ILE A 64 -2.48 -0.08 -1.87
C ILE A 64 -3.01 0.34 -3.25
N GLY A 65 -3.90 -0.46 -3.81
CA GLY A 65 -4.51 -0.26 -5.12
C GLY A 65 -5.34 -1.46 -5.56
N PHE A 66 -5.84 -1.45 -6.80
CA PHE A 66 -6.68 -2.52 -7.36
C PHE A 66 -6.01 -3.90 -7.41
N ARG A 67 -4.68 -3.94 -7.46
CA ARG A 67 -3.91 -5.20 -7.47
C ARG A 67 -3.78 -5.83 -6.08
N ASN A 68 -4.09 -5.09 -5.02
CA ASN A 68 -4.08 -5.61 -3.66
C ASN A 68 -5.47 -6.14 -3.32
N PRO A 69 -5.69 -7.46 -3.28
CA PRO A 69 -7.02 -8.05 -3.08
C PRO A 69 -7.61 -7.71 -1.71
N LEU A 70 -6.76 -7.53 -0.70
CA LEU A 70 -7.20 -7.12 0.64
C LEU A 70 -7.72 -5.67 0.62
N ALA A 71 -6.96 -4.75 0.01
CA ALA A 71 -7.36 -3.35 -0.12
C ALA A 71 -8.66 -3.19 -0.93
N PHE A 72 -8.78 -3.95 -2.03
CA PHE A 72 -9.97 -3.94 -2.86
C PHE A 72 -11.21 -4.43 -2.11
N ARG A 73 -11.13 -5.58 -1.43
CA ARG A 73 -12.25 -6.14 -0.65
C ARG A 73 -12.70 -5.19 0.46
N ILE A 74 -11.75 -4.60 1.19
CA ILE A 74 -12.05 -3.67 2.27
C ILE A 74 -12.65 -2.38 1.71
N GLY A 75 -12.09 -1.82 0.62
CA GLY A 75 -12.63 -0.64 -0.06
C GLY A 75 -14.06 -0.87 -0.55
N PHE A 76 -14.33 -2.04 -1.14
CA PHE A 76 -15.66 -2.40 -1.62
C PHE A 76 -16.68 -2.56 -0.48
N LEU A 77 -16.32 -3.25 0.60
CA LEU A 77 -17.19 -3.38 1.78
C LEU A 77 -17.45 -2.02 2.43
N SER A 78 -16.45 -1.15 2.51
CA SER A 78 -16.62 0.21 3.04
C SER A 78 -17.52 1.05 2.14
N ALA A 79 -17.45 0.88 0.82
CA ALA A 79 -18.32 1.52 -0.15
C ALA A 79 -19.78 1.07 0.02
N LEU A 80 -20.01 -0.24 0.14
CA LEU A 80 -21.37 -0.77 0.39
C LEU A 80 -21.94 -0.29 1.73
N ALA A 81 -21.11 -0.26 2.78
CA ALA A 81 -21.54 0.26 4.08
C ALA A 81 -21.95 1.74 3.99
N ALA A 82 -21.17 2.56 3.26
CA ALA A 82 -21.50 3.97 3.05
C ALA A 82 -22.82 4.16 2.29
N LEU A 83 -23.04 3.38 1.22
CA LEU A 83 -24.27 3.43 0.46
C LEU A 83 -25.47 2.99 1.29
N LEU A 84 -25.33 1.92 2.06
CA LEU A 84 -26.38 1.46 2.96
C LEU A 84 -26.72 2.52 4.02
N LEU A 85 -25.70 3.13 4.62
CA LEU A 85 -25.88 4.21 5.59
C LEU A 85 -26.58 5.42 4.98
N THR A 86 -26.20 5.79 3.76
CA THR A 86 -26.82 6.90 3.02
C THR A 86 -28.28 6.61 2.72
N LEU A 87 -28.63 5.36 2.38
CA LEU A 87 -30.00 4.94 2.12
C LEU A 87 -30.87 4.97 3.39
N LEU A 88 -30.32 4.53 4.52
CA LEU A 88 -31.04 4.44 5.80
C LEU A 88 -31.12 5.78 6.54
N LEU A 89 -30.09 6.62 6.43
CA LEU A 89 -29.87 7.82 7.24
C LEU A 89 -29.69 9.06 6.33
N SER A 90 -30.65 9.32 5.49
CA SER A 90 -30.63 10.28 4.38
C SER A 90 -29.93 11.65 4.61
N PRO A 91 -30.03 12.36 5.76
CA PRO A 91 -29.49 13.73 5.85
C PRO A 91 -27.97 13.82 6.09
N GLY A 92 -27.24 12.71 6.16
CA GLY A 92 -25.82 12.66 6.53
C GLY A 92 -24.83 12.29 5.42
N PHE A 93 -25.24 12.34 4.15
CA PHE A 93 -24.47 11.88 2.99
C PHE A 93 -22.97 12.26 2.98
N PRO A 94 -22.53 13.52 3.20
CA PRO A 94 -21.10 13.85 3.19
C PRO A 94 -20.34 13.21 4.37
N VAL A 95 -21.01 13.09 5.51
CA VAL A 95 -20.42 12.47 6.73
C VAL A 95 -20.20 10.99 6.51
N TRP A 96 -21.19 10.29 5.95
CA TRP A 96 -21.10 8.85 5.69
C TRP A 96 -20.01 8.49 4.69
N LEU A 97 -19.83 9.31 3.65
CA LEU A 97 -18.73 9.12 2.68
C LEU A 97 -17.37 9.34 3.31
N THR A 98 -17.22 10.38 4.12
CA THR A 98 -15.97 10.63 4.86
C THR A 98 -15.69 9.50 5.85
N ALA A 99 -16.73 9.03 6.55
CA ALA A 99 -16.63 7.90 7.47
C ALA A 99 -16.27 6.59 6.74
N ALA A 100 -16.72 6.37 5.52
CA ALA A 100 -16.36 5.21 4.72
C ALA A 100 -14.86 5.19 4.35
N GLY A 101 -14.32 6.33 3.95
CA GLY A 101 -12.89 6.46 3.71
C GLY A 101 -12.06 6.20 4.97
N PHE A 102 -12.53 6.71 6.11
CA PHE A 102 -11.93 6.46 7.42
C PHE A 102 -11.99 4.97 7.78
N LEU A 103 -13.18 4.34 7.65
CA LEU A 103 -13.41 2.93 7.95
C LEU A 103 -12.52 2.02 7.10
N GLY A 104 -12.37 2.33 5.81
CA GLY A 104 -11.50 1.58 4.90
C GLY A 104 -10.05 1.52 5.40
N VAL A 105 -9.49 2.65 5.83
CA VAL A 105 -8.15 2.74 6.41
C VAL A 105 -8.06 2.00 7.74
N TYR A 106 -9.05 2.18 8.61
CA TYR A 106 -9.10 1.53 9.93
C TYR A 106 -9.11 0.01 9.79
N VAL A 107 -10.04 -0.54 9.00
CA VAL A 107 -10.18 -1.99 8.78
C VAL A 107 -8.93 -2.56 8.09
N TYR A 108 -8.38 -1.85 7.11
CA TYR A 108 -7.15 -2.28 6.44
C TYR A 108 -6.00 -2.41 7.46
N ARG A 109 -5.81 -1.39 8.30
CA ARG A 109 -4.79 -1.41 9.35
C ARG A 109 -4.98 -2.58 10.34
N VAL A 110 -6.20 -2.81 10.79
CA VAL A 110 -6.50 -3.92 11.72
C VAL A 110 -6.21 -5.28 11.09
N ARG A 111 -6.48 -5.42 9.77
CA ARG A 111 -6.29 -6.70 9.05
C ARG A 111 -4.85 -6.92 8.59
N SER A 112 -4.13 -5.88 8.18
CA SER A 112 -2.74 -5.98 7.70
C SER A 112 -1.70 -5.86 8.81
N GLY A 113 -2.05 -5.26 9.95
CA GLY A 113 -1.11 -4.93 11.02
C GLY A 113 -0.14 -3.79 10.68
N GLU A 114 -0.23 -3.21 9.47
CA GLU A 114 0.67 -2.18 8.98
C GLU A 114 0.21 -0.77 9.39
N SER A 115 1.17 0.09 9.77
CA SER A 115 0.90 1.51 9.93
C SER A 115 0.88 2.19 8.57
N LEU A 116 -0.26 2.79 8.22
CA LEU A 116 -0.40 3.49 6.96
C LEU A 116 0.15 4.91 7.03
N SER A 117 0.98 5.26 6.03
CA SER A 117 1.36 6.65 5.79
C SER A 117 0.15 7.45 5.30
N THR A 118 0.19 8.77 5.43
CA THR A 118 -0.87 9.67 4.91
C THR A 118 -1.15 9.44 3.43
N ARG A 119 -0.11 9.17 2.63
CA ARG A 119 -0.23 8.86 1.20
C ARG A 119 -0.95 7.53 0.95
N SER A 120 -0.68 6.53 1.77
CA SER A 120 -1.36 5.23 1.70
C SER A 120 -2.82 5.33 2.13
N GLY A 121 -3.10 6.14 3.17
CA GLY A 121 -4.47 6.45 3.59
C GLY A 121 -5.27 7.18 2.50
N ALA A 122 -4.66 8.17 1.83
CA ALA A 122 -5.27 8.85 0.69
C ALA A 122 -5.60 7.89 -0.46
N ARG A 123 -4.68 6.97 -0.79
CA ARG A 123 -4.93 5.94 -1.82
C ARG A 123 -6.08 5.00 -1.46
N MET A 124 -6.17 4.61 -0.19
CA MET A 124 -7.26 3.77 0.30
C MET A 124 -8.60 4.51 0.24
N GLY A 125 -8.65 5.77 0.68
CA GLY A 125 -9.83 6.63 0.58
C GLY A 125 -10.26 6.84 -0.87
N TRP A 126 -9.31 7.14 -1.76
CA TRP A 126 -9.57 7.27 -3.20
C TRP A 126 -10.16 5.99 -3.80
N LEU A 127 -9.60 4.82 -3.48
CA LEU A 127 -10.11 3.53 -3.92
C LEU A 127 -11.55 3.30 -3.45
N THR A 128 -11.84 3.59 -2.17
CA THR A 128 -13.19 3.48 -1.60
C THR A 128 -14.15 4.43 -2.31
N GLY A 129 -13.77 5.70 -2.53
CA GLY A 129 -14.61 6.69 -3.21
C GLY A 129 -14.91 6.29 -4.65
N LEU A 130 -13.91 5.79 -5.38
CA LEU A 130 -14.08 5.31 -6.75
C LEU A 130 -15.03 4.10 -6.82
N LEU A 131 -14.88 3.14 -5.92
CA LEU A 131 -15.78 1.98 -5.86
C LEU A 131 -17.20 2.40 -5.49
N THR A 132 -17.38 3.35 -4.56
CA THR A 132 -18.68 3.91 -4.23
C THR A 132 -19.33 4.57 -5.45
N PHE A 133 -18.54 5.36 -6.20
CA PHE A 133 -19.03 5.97 -7.44
C PHE A 133 -19.51 4.93 -8.46
N PHE A 134 -18.73 3.89 -8.72
CA PHE A 134 -19.10 2.87 -9.69
C PHE A 134 -20.39 2.13 -9.30
N VAL A 135 -20.56 1.78 -8.02
CA VAL A 135 -21.77 1.09 -7.55
C VAL A 135 -22.98 2.01 -7.60
N SER A 136 -22.82 3.30 -7.31
CA SER A 136 -23.94 4.26 -7.28
C SER A 136 -24.24 4.94 -8.62
N SER A 137 -23.31 4.90 -9.59
CA SER A 137 -23.46 5.64 -10.86
C SER A 137 -24.70 5.22 -11.66
N LEU A 138 -24.97 3.94 -11.76
CA LEU A 138 -26.12 3.44 -12.53
C LEU A 138 -27.49 3.83 -11.90
N PRO A 139 -27.75 3.55 -10.61
CA PRO A 139 -29.00 3.96 -10.00
C PRO A 139 -29.17 5.50 -9.95
N VAL A 140 -28.08 6.25 -9.74
CA VAL A 140 -28.15 7.71 -9.76
C VAL A 140 -28.41 8.25 -11.16
N ALA A 141 -27.78 7.69 -12.20
CA ALA A 141 -28.08 8.06 -13.59
C ALA A 141 -29.55 7.80 -13.94
N TRP A 142 -30.06 6.63 -13.54
CA TRP A 142 -31.47 6.29 -13.73
C TRP A 142 -32.41 7.28 -13.03
N ALA A 143 -32.20 7.53 -11.74
CA ALA A 143 -32.97 8.49 -10.96
C ALA A 143 -32.89 9.91 -11.54
N CYS A 144 -31.75 10.32 -12.06
CA CYS A 144 -31.57 11.60 -12.72
C CYS A 144 -32.39 11.69 -14.02
N VAL A 145 -32.42 10.63 -14.82
CA VAL A 145 -33.28 10.59 -16.03
C VAL A 145 -34.75 10.69 -15.66
N GLU A 146 -35.24 9.90 -14.70
CA GLU A 146 -36.63 9.97 -14.22
C GLU A 146 -36.97 11.36 -13.71
N GLU A 147 -36.09 11.99 -12.93
CA GLU A 147 -36.28 13.35 -12.40
C GLU A 147 -36.39 14.39 -13.52
N VAL A 148 -35.50 14.35 -14.52
CA VAL A 148 -35.43 15.33 -15.61
C VAL A 148 -36.56 15.13 -16.62
N THR A 149 -37.01 13.90 -16.87
CA THR A 149 -38.10 13.59 -17.81
C THR A 149 -39.49 13.62 -17.15
N GLY A 150 -39.51 13.73 -15.83
CA GLY A 150 -40.75 13.76 -15.06
C GLY A 150 -41.63 15.02 -15.35
N PRO A 151 -42.97 14.90 -15.24
CA PRO A 151 -43.90 15.97 -15.61
C PRO A 151 -43.70 17.25 -14.77
N ASP A 152 -43.23 17.11 -13.53
CA ASP A 152 -43.09 18.23 -12.60
C ASP A 152 -41.71 18.92 -12.69
N HIS A 153 -40.80 18.41 -13.51
CA HIS A 153 -39.42 18.95 -13.60
C HIS A 153 -39.43 20.43 -13.99
N ALA A 154 -40.19 20.80 -15.02
CA ALA A 154 -40.28 22.19 -15.49
C ALA A 154 -40.84 23.14 -14.42
N SER A 155 -41.82 22.73 -13.63
CA SER A 155 -42.40 23.54 -12.54
C SER A 155 -41.40 23.74 -11.39
N ARG A 156 -40.72 22.69 -10.96
CA ARG A 156 -39.63 22.78 -9.95
C ARG A 156 -38.47 23.67 -10.41
N MET A 157 -38.07 23.53 -11.67
CA MET A 157 -37.01 24.36 -12.25
C MET A 157 -37.41 25.85 -12.29
N ARG A 158 -38.65 26.16 -12.68
CA ARG A 158 -39.16 27.53 -12.64
C ARG A 158 -39.14 28.12 -11.23
N GLN A 159 -39.59 27.35 -10.25
CA GLN A 159 -39.57 27.76 -8.84
C GLN A 159 -38.14 28.06 -8.36
N GLN A 160 -37.19 27.22 -8.71
CA GLN A 160 -35.77 27.41 -8.34
C GLN A 160 -35.19 28.64 -9.05
N LEU A 161 -35.40 28.81 -10.35
CA LEU A 161 -34.89 29.95 -11.11
C LEU A 161 -35.54 31.28 -10.68
N SER A 162 -36.81 31.27 -10.25
CA SER A 162 -37.48 32.46 -9.71
C SER A 162 -36.84 32.96 -8.42
N SER A 163 -36.30 32.05 -7.59
CA SER A 163 -35.58 32.42 -6.36
C SER A 163 -34.27 33.13 -6.63
N TRP A 164 -33.68 32.96 -7.83
CA TRP A 164 -32.44 33.60 -8.25
C TRP A 164 -32.66 34.90 -9.05
N ALA A 165 -33.88 35.41 -9.12
CA ALA A 165 -34.27 36.62 -9.85
C ALA A 165 -33.89 36.60 -11.34
N VAL A 166 -33.88 35.43 -11.99
CA VAL A 166 -33.58 35.26 -13.42
C VAL A 166 -34.78 35.80 -14.25
N PRO A 167 -34.54 36.61 -15.32
CA PRO A 167 -35.62 37.13 -16.18
C PRO A 167 -36.46 36.01 -16.82
N ALA A 168 -37.79 36.18 -16.92
CA ALA A 168 -38.72 35.12 -17.40
C ALA A 168 -38.37 34.60 -18.82
N ALA A 169 -37.88 35.47 -19.71
CA ALA A 169 -37.46 35.07 -21.06
C ALA A 169 -36.29 34.08 -21.00
N MET A 170 -35.30 34.33 -20.14
CA MET A 170 -34.15 33.45 -19.96
C MET A 170 -34.53 32.14 -19.28
N GLN A 171 -35.45 32.18 -18.29
CA GLN A 171 -36.00 30.96 -17.66
C GLN A 171 -36.62 30.04 -18.70
N ASN A 172 -37.46 30.57 -19.60
CA ASN A 172 -38.12 29.78 -20.63
C ASN A 172 -37.14 29.16 -21.62
N GLN A 173 -36.10 29.89 -22.03
CA GLN A 173 -35.04 29.35 -22.90
C GLN A 173 -34.27 28.23 -22.22
N MET A 174 -33.91 28.41 -20.94
CA MET A 174 -33.19 27.39 -20.17
C MET A 174 -34.01 26.10 -20.00
N ILE A 175 -35.28 26.24 -19.66
CA ILE A 175 -36.20 25.11 -19.52
C ILE A 175 -36.39 24.40 -20.86
N ALA A 176 -36.60 25.14 -21.96
CA ALA A 176 -36.72 24.57 -23.30
C ALA A 176 -35.45 23.78 -23.70
N PHE A 177 -34.29 24.32 -23.42
CA PHE A 177 -33.01 23.59 -23.66
C PHE A 177 -32.94 22.30 -22.83
N MET A 178 -33.23 22.35 -21.51
CA MET A 178 -33.17 21.18 -20.63
C MET A 178 -34.15 20.05 -21.04
N GLN A 179 -35.20 20.35 -21.77
CA GLN A 179 -36.11 19.35 -22.32
C GLN A 179 -35.64 18.71 -23.63
N THR A 180 -34.56 19.23 -24.24
CA THR A 180 -33.96 18.60 -25.42
C THR A 180 -33.15 17.35 -25.00
N PRO A 181 -32.95 16.36 -25.91
CA PRO A 181 -32.09 15.20 -25.62
C PRO A 181 -30.67 15.61 -25.20
N LEU A 182 -30.15 16.69 -25.76
CA LEU A 182 -28.84 17.23 -25.42
C LEU A 182 -28.86 17.83 -24.02
N GLY A 183 -29.90 18.55 -23.64
CA GLY A 183 -30.10 19.11 -22.29
C GLY A 183 -30.16 18.00 -21.24
N VAL A 184 -30.99 16.98 -21.46
CA VAL A 184 -31.07 15.79 -20.58
C VAL A 184 -29.69 15.12 -20.45
N ALA A 185 -29.00 14.86 -21.56
CA ALA A 185 -27.69 14.24 -21.53
C ALA A 185 -26.65 15.10 -20.77
N SER A 186 -26.66 16.42 -20.95
CA SER A 186 -25.77 17.34 -20.23
C SER A 186 -26.04 17.34 -18.72
N GLN A 187 -27.31 17.28 -18.32
CA GLN A 187 -27.73 17.21 -16.91
C GLN A 187 -27.24 15.91 -16.25
N VAL A 188 -27.47 14.78 -16.91
CA VAL A 188 -27.00 13.47 -16.41
C VAL A 188 -25.48 13.45 -16.29
N LEU A 189 -24.78 13.93 -17.32
CA LEU A 189 -23.32 13.97 -17.32
C LEU A 189 -22.79 14.87 -16.18
N SER A 190 -23.34 16.08 -16.03
CA SER A 190 -22.90 17.01 -14.97
C SER A 190 -23.18 16.43 -13.58
N SER A 191 -24.31 15.75 -13.39
CA SER A 191 -24.63 15.07 -12.13
C SER A 191 -23.66 13.94 -11.82
N LEU A 192 -23.28 13.14 -12.81
CA LEU A 192 -22.27 12.07 -12.65
C LEU A 192 -20.89 12.61 -12.34
N VAL A 193 -20.48 13.70 -13.00
CA VAL A 193 -19.18 14.36 -12.73
C VAL A 193 -19.17 14.92 -11.31
N MET A 194 -20.23 15.60 -10.89
CA MET A 194 -20.35 16.13 -9.54
C MET A 194 -20.34 15.02 -8.50
N LEU A 195 -21.08 13.94 -8.74
CA LEU A 195 -21.09 12.75 -7.90
C LEU A 195 -19.70 12.11 -7.77
N PHE A 196 -18.99 11.98 -8.89
CA PHE A 196 -17.62 11.46 -8.91
C PHE A 196 -16.68 12.30 -8.03
N VAL A 197 -16.69 13.61 -8.23
CA VAL A 197 -15.85 14.54 -7.45
C VAL A 197 -16.19 14.46 -5.96
N MET A 198 -17.49 14.55 -5.62
CA MET A 198 -17.94 14.46 -4.22
C MET A 198 -17.52 13.15 -3.55
N MET A 199 -17.80 12.02 -4.20
CA MET A 199 -17.51 10.71 -3.61
C MET A 199 -16.03 10.46 -3.45
N THR A 200 -15.21 10.84 -4.45
CA THR A 200 -13.76 10.64 -4.38
C THR A 200 -13.09 11.58 -3.39
N VAL A 201 -13.45 12.87 -3.38
CA VAL A 201 -12.84 13.86 -2.49
C VAL A 201 -13.19 13.60 -1.03
N LEU A 202 -14.46 13.35 -0.71
CA LEU A 202 -14.89 13.12 0.67
C LEU A 202 -14.29 11.83 1.25
N ALA A 203 -14.30 10.73 0.48
CA ALA A 203 -13.69 9.48 0.90
C ALA A 203 -12.16 9.60 1.03
N LEU A 204 -11.49 10.34 0.14
CA LEU A 204 -10.06 10.63 0.23
C LEU A 204 -9.72 11.40 1.51
N LEU A 205 -10.50 12.46 1.82
CA LEU A 205 -10.33 13.22 3.06
C LEU A 205 -10.49 12.31 4.30
N GLY A 206 -11.50 11.44 4.31
CA GLY A 206 -11.69 10.44 5.36
C GLY A 206 -10.48 9.53 5.53
N GLY A 207 -9.91 9.04 4.42
CA GLY A 207 -8.72 8.20 4.42
C GLY A 207 -7.46 8.93 4.93
N VAL A 208 -7.28 10.20 4.57
CA VAL A 208 -6.18 11.05 5.07
C VAL A 208 -6.31 11.29 6.56
N VAL A 209 -7.51 11.64 7.03
CA VAL A 209 -7.78 11.86 8.46
C VAL A 209 -7.51 10.59 9.26
N ALA A 210 -8.00 9.44 8.79
CA ALA A 210 -7.75 8.16 9.43
C ALA A 210 -6.26 7.84 9.56
N ALA A 211 -5.49 8.03 8.48
CA ALA A 211 -4.05 7.80 8.50
C ALA A 211 -3.31 8.72 9.49
N LYS A 212 -3.72 9.98 9.59
CA LYS A 212 -3.14 10.93 10.56
C LYS A 212 -3.49 10.59 12.01
N VAL A 213 -4.74 10.23 12.27
CA VAL A 213 -5.22 9.91 13.62
C VAL A 213 -4.65 8.59 14.11
N LEU A 214 -4.68 7.58 13.24
CA LEU A 214 -4.24 6.23 13.56
C LEU A 214 -2.72 6.05 13.45
N GLY A 215 -2.02 6.80 12.59
CA GLY A 215 -0.58 6.68 12.33
C GLY A 215 0.32 7.13 13.50
N ARG A 216 -0.21 7.85 14.49
CA ARG A 216 0.57 8.46 15.57
C ARG A 216 1.08 7.51 16.67
N LYS A 217 0.82 6.21 16.62
CA LYS A 217 1.14 5.26 17.72
C LYS A 217 2.10 4.13 17.32
N GLN A 218 3.19 4.40 16.61
CA GLN A 218 4.27 3.43 16.56
C GLN A 218 5.44 3.95 17.38
N PRO A 219 5.74 3.33 18.57
CA PRO A 219 7.03 3.57 19.21
C PRO A 219 8.11 3.18 18.21
N ALA A 220 9.17 4.01 18.15
CA ALA A 220 10.33 3.66 17.35
C ALA A 220 10.77 2.23 17.69
N PRO A 221 11.14 1.40 16.69
CA PRO A 221 11.72 0.10 16.98
C PRO A 221 12.94 0.37 17.86
N THR A 222 12.90 -0.15 19.08
CA THR A 222 14.08 -0.19 19.94
C THR A 222 15.10 -1.01 19.19
N GLY A 223 16.04 -0.33 18.52
CA GLY A 223 17.18 -0.99 17.89
C GLY A 223 17.87 -1.90 18.91
N PRO A 224 18.54 -2.97 18.46
CA PRO A 224 19.29 -3.82 19.37
C PRO A 224 20.24 -2.95 20.17
N VAL A 225 20.11 -3.02 21.51
CA VAL A 225 21.03 -2.36 22.43
C VAL A 225 22.42 -2.92 22.10
N PRO A 226 23.41 -2.07 21.73
CA PRO A 226 24.76 -2.57 21.50
C PRO A 226 25.23 -3.25 22.79
N PRO A 227 25.89 -4.42 22.71
CA PRO A 227 26.42 -5.09 23.87
C PRO A 227 27.36 -4.12 24.60
N THR A 228 27.01 -3.79 25.83
CA THR A 228 27.90 -3.07 26.74
C THR A 228 29.10 -3.98 27.00
N GLY A 229 30.21 -3.73 26.26
CA GLY A 229 31.49 -4.38 26.50
C GLY A 229 31.93 -4.11 27.93
N SER A 230 32.10 -5.17 28.67
CA SER A 230 32.87 -5.24 29.91
C SER A 230 34.29 -5.65 29.62
#